data_40494a8d154d7c434aa1bbf5c91397b7
#
_entry.id   40494a8d154d7c434aa1bbf5c91397b7
#
_cell.length_a   1.000
_cell.length_b   1.000
_cell.length_c   1.000
_cell.angle_alpha   90.00
_cell.angle_beta   90.00
_cell.angle_gamma   90.00
#
_symmetry.space_group_name_H-M   'P 1'
#
loop_
_entity.id
_entity.type
_entity.pdbx_description
1 polymer ?
#
loop_
_entity_poly.entity_id
_entity_poly.type
_entity_poly.pdbx_seq_one_letter_code
_entity_poly.pdbx_strand_id
1 'polypeptide(L)'
;MKNKLEVLRKIAKELNKENVTWAVGASVLLFFKGIVNEFHDIDIMFDEADAQKVKNILNKLGKHIPSLPNEMFKTKYFYEYIIDNVEIDAIGGFMVVKDGKDYDCSLIKKDITECINYEGVDIPLYSLERWKYFYYLINRTSKVKIIDDFYKNKGN
;
A
#
# COMPACT_ATOMS: atom_id res chain seq x y z
N MET A 1 -4.98 -14.08 9.73
CA MET A 1 -3.83 -13.58 8.93
C MET A 1 -3.46 -14.44 7.75
N LYS A 2 -3.51 -15.75 7.90
CA LYS A 2 -3.13 -16.67 6.81
C LYS A 2 -3.91 -16.41 5.51
N ASN A 3 -5.22 -16.20 5.61
CA ASN A 3 -6.06 -15.89 4.45
C ASN A 3 -5.65 -14.59 3.77
N LYS A 4 -5.37 -13.54 4.54
CA LYS A 4 -4.97 -12.24 4.01
C LYS A 4 -3.61 -12.33 3.32
N LEU A 5 -2.68 -13.06 3.89
CA LEU A 5 -1.37 -13.27 3.28
C LEU A 5 -1.47 -14.06 1.97
N GLU A 6 -2.37 -15.04 1.91
CA GLU A 6 -2.59 -15.79 0.67
C GLU A 6 -3.23 -14.91 -0.41
N VAL A 7 -4.16 -14.03 -0.04
CA VAL A 7 -4.74 -13.06 -0.98
C VAL A 7 -3.65 -12.12 -1.51
N LEU A 8 -2.82 -11.60 -0.62
CA LEU A 8 -1.70 -10.75 -1.02
C LEU A 8 -0.76 -11.50 -1.98
N ARG A 9 -0.47 -12.76 -1.68
CA ARG A 9 0.39 -13.59 -2.53
C ARG A 9 -0.18 -13.74 -3.94
N LYS A 10 -1.48 -13.99 -4.06
CA LYS A 10 -2.16 -14.09 -5.35
C LYS A 10 -2.06 -12.80 -6.15
N ILE A 11 -2.30 -11.68 -5.48
CA ILE A 11 -2.21 -10.35 -6.11
C ILE A 11 -0.77 -10.10 -6.58
N ALA A 12 0.19 -10.32 -5.69
CA ALA A 12 1.61 -10.08 -5.97
C ALA A 12 2.08 -10.90 -7.17
N LYS A 13 1.69 -12.17 -7.23
CA LYS A 13 2.04 -13.06 -8.33
C LYS A 13 1.61 -12.48 -9.67
N GLU A 14 0.37 -12.01 -9.76
CA GLU A 14 -0.16 -11.46 -11.01
C GLU A 14 0.46 -10.10 -11.36
N LEU A 15 0.65 -9.24 -10.36
CA LEU A 15 1.30 -7.94 -10.58
C LEU A 15 2.73 -8.11 -11.09
N ASN A 16 3.48 -9.03 -10.49
CA ASN A 16 4.85 -9.31 -10.89
C ASN A 16 4.92 -9.91 -12.29
N LYS A 17 4.00 -10.80 -12.61
CA LYS A 17 3.92 -11.43 -13.94
C LYS A 17 3.73 -10.39 -15.05
N GLU A 18 2.94 -9.38 -14.80
CA GLU A 18 2.67 -8.30 -15.76
C GLU A 18 3.68 -7.15 -15.67
N ASN A 19 4.73 -7.30 -14.87
CA ASN A 19 5.79 -6.30 -14.69
C ASN A 19 5.27 -4.94 -14.20
N VAL A 20 4.27 -4.97 -13.33
CA VAL A 20 3.75 -3.75 -12.70
C VAL A 20 4.78 -3.22 -11.70
N THR A 21 5.00 -1.91 -11.70
CA THR A 21 5.79 -1.26 -10.65
C THR A 21 4.84 -0.96 -9.50
N TRP A 22 5.06 -1.66 -8.37
CA TRP A 22 4.15 -1.58 -7.22
C TRP A 22 4.88 -1.91 -5.92
N ALA A 23 4.24 -1.61 -4.81
CA ALA A 23 4.74 -1.99 -3.49
C ALA A 23 3.59 -2.00 -2.49
N VAL A 24 3.74 -2.73 -1.40
CA VAL A 24 2.80 -2.63 -0.28
C VAL A 24 3.14 -1.42 0.56
N GLY A 25 2.10 -0.82 1.13
CA GLY A 25 2.21 0.34 2.01
C GLY A 25 1.34 0.19 3.24
N ALA A 26 1.25 1.25 4.03
CA ALA A 26 0.38 1.35 5.19
C ALA A 26 0.56 0.16 6.14
N SER A 27 -0.55 -0.38 6.68
CA SER A 27 -0.49 -1.41 7.72
C SER A 27 0.18 -2.71 7.27
N VAL A 28 0.08 -3.06 5.99
CA VAL A 28 0.77 -4.24 5.45
C VAL A 28 2.28 -4.06 5.54
N LEU A 29 2.76 -2.86 5.17
CA LEU A 29 4.18 -2.53 5.32
C LEU A 29 4.61 -2.63 6.77
N LEU A 30 3.82 -2.06 7.70
CA LEU A 30 4.13 -2.12 9.13
C LEU A 30 4.19 -3.56 9.64
N PHE A 31 3.30 -4.41 9.14
CA PHE A 31 3.28 -5.82 9.49
C PHE A 31 4.59 -6.52 9.07
N PHE A 32 5.02 -6.32 7.83
CA PHE A 32 6.24 -6.95 7.35
C PHE A 32 7.51 -6.39 8.00
N LYS A 33 7.44 -5.17 8.51
CA LYS A 33 8.56 -4.59 9.28
C LYS A 33 8.55 -5.01 10.75
N GLY A 34 7.55 -5.79 11.18
CA GLY A 34 7.44 -6.25 12.56
C GLY A 34 6.92 -5.20 13.53
N ILE A 35 6.32 -4.12 13.03
CA ILE A 35 5.82 -3.01 13.86
C ILE A 35 4.44 -3.31 14.41
N VAL A 36 3.61 -3.99 13.63
CA VAL A 36 2.27 -4.43 14.06
C VAL A 36 2.13 -5.92 13.84
N ASN A 37 1.19 -6.56 14.55
CA ASN A 37 0.99 -8.01 14.51
C ASN A 37 -0.02 -8.46 13.46
N GLU A 38 -0.80 -7.52 12.92
CA GLU A 38 -1.84 -7.84 11.95
C GLU A 38 -2.16 -6.63 11.08
N PHE A 39 -2.88 -6.87 10.00
CA PHE A 39 -3.47 -5.82 9.18
C PHE A 39 -4.86 -6.28 8.77
N HIS A 40 -5.76 -5.33 8.48
CA HIS A 40 -7.14 -5.63 8.05
C HIS A 40 -7.27 -5.54 6.54
N ASP A 41 -6.84 -4.42 5.97
CA ASP A 41 -6.91 -4.15 4.54
C ASP A 41 -5.52 -4.33 3.92
N ILE A 42 -5.50 -4.67 2.63
CA ILE A 42 -4.26 -4.71 1.88
C ILE A 42 -4.14 -3.43 1.08
N ASP A 43 -3.17 -2.60 1.44
CA ASP A 43 -2.88 -1.34 0.74
C ASP A 43 -1.71 -1.55 -0.21
N ILE A 44 -1.94 -1.33 -1.50
CA ILE A 44 -0.88 -1.39 -2.50
C ILE A 44 -0.79 -0.06 -3.24
N MET A 45 0.43 0.33 -3.56
CA MET A 45 0.72 1.50 -4.38
C MET A 45 1.23 1.02 -5.73
N PHE A 46 0.88 1.70 -6.79
CA PHE A 46 1.36 1.36 -8.13
C PHE A 46 1.70 2.62 -8.91
N ASP A 47 2.56 2.45 -9.92
CA ASP A 47 2.90 3.53 -10.85
C ASP A 47 1.67 3.84 -11.71
N GLU A 48 1.35 5.12 -11.89
CA GLU A 48 0.20 5.56 -12.68
C GLU A 48 0.16 4.96 -14.09
N ALA A 49 1.34 4.75 -14.68
CA ALA A 49 1.44 4.18 -16.02
C ALA A 49 0.87 2.76 -16.09
N ASP A 50 0.81 2.06 -14.94
CA ASP A 50 0.33 0.69 -14.85
C ASP A 50 -1.14 0.58 -14.42
N ALA A 51 -1.84 1.71 -14.31
CA ALA A 51 -3.22 1.73 -13.77
C ALA A 51 -4.16 0.74 -14.46
N GLN A 52 -4.13 0.67 -15.79
CA GLN A 52 -5.00 -0.24 -16.52
C GLN A 52 -4.66 -1.71 -16.28
N LYS A 53 -3.37 -2.03 -16.20
CA LYS A 53 -2.91 -3.39 -15.88
C LYS A 53 -3.40 -3.81 -14.49
N VAL A 54 -3.25 -2.92 -13.50
CA VAL A 54 -3.69 -3.19 -12.12
C VAL A 54 -5.19 -3.43 -12.08
N LYS A 55 -5.96 -2.57 -12.72
CA LYS A 55 -7.42 -2.72 -12.78
C LYS A 55 -7.82 -4.06 -13.41
N ASN A 56 -7.19 -4.41 -14.52
CA ASN A 56 -7.50 -5.67 -15.22
C ASN A 56 -7.18 -6.89 -14.33
N ILE A 57 -6.06 -6.85 -13.62
CA ILE A 57 -5.65 -7.93 -12.72
C ILE A 57 -6.64 -8.07 -11.57
N LEU A 58 -6.98 -6.97 -10.90
CA LEU A 58 -7.89 -7.01 -9.76
C LEU A 58 -9.31 -7.43 -10.17
N ASN A 59 -9.77 -7.02 -11.35
CA ASN A 59 -11.07 -7.44 -11.88
C ASN A 59 -11.17 -8.95 -12.07
N LYS A 60 -10.06 -9.60 -12.39
CA LYS A 60 -10.03 -11.06 -12.56
C LYS A 60 -10.03 -11.80 -11.22
N LEU A 61 -9.50 -11.16 -10.18
CA LEU A 61 -9.31 -11.80 -8.88
C LEU A 61 -10.50 -11.60 -7.94
N GLY A 62 -11.23 -10.51 -8.07
CA GLY A 62 -12.30 -10.20 -7.15
C GLY A 62 -13.29 -9.19 -7.67
N LYS A 63 -14.00 -8.56 -6.73
CA LYS A 63 -15.11 -7.65 -7.04
C LYS A 63 -14.72 -6.19 -6.75
N HIS A 64 -14.93 -5.34 -7.73
CA HIS A 64 -14.74 -3.90 -7.60
C HIS A 64 -15.83 -3.28 -6.71
N ILE A 65 -15.42 -2.41 -5.81
CA ILE A 65 -16.31 -1.65 -4.93
C ILE A 65 -16.21 -0.19 -5.35
N PRO A 66 -17.32 0.47 -5.76
CA PRO A 66 -17.28 1.88 -6.11
C PRO A 66 -16.85 2.73 -4.90
N SER A 67 -15.89 3.63 -5.11
CA SER A 67 -15.38 4.53 -4.08
C SER A 67 -16.10 5.86 -4.12
N LEU A 68 -16.33 6.44 -2.93
CA LEU A 68 -16.88 7.79 -2.82
C LEU A 68 -15.73 8.80 -2.80
N PRO A 69 -15.93 10.01 -3.37
CA PRO A 69 -14.92 11.07 -3.30
C PRO A 69 -14.58 11.42 -1.85
N ASN A 70 -13.32 11.75 -1.60
CA ASN A 70 -12.83 12.16 -0.28
C ASN A 70 -12.06 13.47 -0.42
N GLU A 71 -12.43 14.48 0.37
CA GLU A 71 -11.82 15.81 0.30
C GLU A 71 -10.34 15.84 0.71
N MET A 72 -9.91 14.87 1.53
CA MET A 72 -8.52 14.76 1.98
C MET A 72 -7.58 14.29 0.87
N PHE A 73 -8.13 13.63 -0.16
CA PHE A 73 -7.33 13.01 -1.21
C PHE A 73 -7.74 13.50 -2.60
N LYS A 74 -6.74 13.86 -3.39
CA LYS A 74 -6.89 14.11 -4.82
C LYS A 74 -6.19 13.02 -5.62
N THR A 75 -6.19 11.81 -5.08
CA THR A 75 -5.54 10.66 -5.67
C THR A 75 -6.11 10.37 -7.04
N LYS A 76 -5.22 10.15 -8.01
CA LYS A 76 -5.61 10.00 -9.40
C LYS A 76 -6.35 8.68 -9.66
N TYR A 77 -5.85 7.58 -9.08
CA TYR A 77 -6.46 6.26 -9.21
C TYR A 77 -6.60 5.65 -7.81
N PHE A 78 -7.82 5.37 -7.42
CA PHE A 78 -8.11 4.68 -6.16
C PHE A 78 -9.07 3.55 -6.47
N TYR A 79 -8.58 2.31 -6.42
CA TYR A 79 -9.39 1.13 -6.72
C TYR A 79 -9.62 0.32 -5.46
N GLU A 80 -10.88 0.18 -5.06
CA GLU A 80 -11.27 -0.68 -3.95
C GLU A 80 -11.82 -1.99 -4.47
N TYR A 81 -11.32 -3.11 -3.93
CA TYR A 81 -11.75 -4.44 -4.31
C TYR A 81 -11.96 -5.30 -3.08
N ILE A 82 -12.79 -6.34 -3.23
CA ILE A 82 -12.88 -7.42 -2.25
C ILE A 82 -12.45 -8.69 -2.97
N ILE A 83 -11.41 -9.34 -2.44
CA ILE A 83 -10.88 -10.59 -2.98
C ILE A 83 -10.85 -11.60 -1.83
N ASP A 84 -11.60 -12.70 -1.96
CA ASP A 84 -11.71 -13.73 -0.95
C ASP A 84 -12.00 -13.16 0.44
N ASN A 85 -12.96 -12.24 0.51
CA ASN A 85 -13.41 -11.54 1.73
C ASN A 85 -12.36 -10.58 2.34
N VAL A 86 -11.32 -10.25 1.60
CA VAL A 86 -10.30 -9.29 2.05
C VAL A 86 -10.44 -8.00 1.24
N GLU A 87 -10.43 -6.87 1.93
CA GLU A 87 -10.48 -5.56 1.30
C GLU A 87 -9.11 -5.16 0.76
N ILE A 88 -9.10 -4.69 -0.49
CA ILE A 88 -7.89 -4.26 -1.18
C ILE A 88 -8.06 -2.81 -1.59
N ASP A 89 -7.10 -1.96 -1.21
CA ASP A 89 -7.03 -0.58 -1.65
C ASP A 89 -5.79 -0.42 -2.54
N ALA A 90 -6.01 -0.19 -3.82
CA ALA A 90 -4.93 -0.01 -4.79
C ALA A 90 -4.88 1.46 -5.21
N ILE A 91 -3.75 2.10 -4.98
CA ILE A 91 -3.57 3.54 -5.09
C ILE A 91 -2.50 3.88 -6.12
N GLY A 92 -2.90 4.64 -7.15
CA GLY A 92 -1.96 5.17 -8.15
C GLY A 92 -2.07 6.69 -8.20
N GLY A 93 -0.93 7.39 -8.22
CA GLY A 93 -0.93 8.85 -8.18
C GLY A 93 -1.47 9.39 -6.85
N PHE A 94 -1.01 8.82 -5.75
CA PHE A 94 -1.45 9.19 -4.40
C PHE A 94 -1.18 10.67 -4.14
N MET A 95 -2.23 11.41 -3.80
CA MET A 95 -2.17 12.85 -3.56
C MET A 95 -2.94 13.18 -2.28
N VAL A 96 -2.28 13.83 -1.33
CA VAL A 96 -2.88 14.25 -0.06
C VAL A 96 -3.08 15.75 -0.05
N VAL A 97 -4.22 16.20 0.43
CA VAL A 97 -4.50 17.62 0.64
C VAL A 97 -4.41 17.91 2.14
N LYS A 98 -3.53 18.85 2.52
CA LYS A 98 -3.36 19.26 3.91
C LYS A 98 -3.22 20.78 3.98
N ASP A 99 -4.06 21.41 4.79
CA ASP A 99 -4.05 22.87 4.99
C ASP A 99 -4.09 23.63 3.65
N GLY A 100 -4.93 23.16 2.73
CA GLY A 100 -5.13 23.80 1.43
C GLY A 100 -4.01 23.55 0.43
N LYS A 101 -3.03 22.71 0.76
CA LYS A 101 -1.91 22.38 -0.13
C LYS A 101 -1.98 20.94 -0.59
N ASP A 102 -1.59 20.71 -1.84
CA ASP A 102 -1.51 19.38 -2.43
C ASP A 102 -0.10 18.84 -2.24
N TYR A 103 -0.02 17.59 -1.74
CA TYR A 103 1.24 16.88 -1.55
C TYR A 103 1.24 15.65 -2.42
N ASP A 104 2.18 15.59 -3.36
CA ASP A 104 2.32 14.43 -4.24
C ASP A 104 3.03 13.29 -3.50
N CYS A 105 2.29 12.24 -3.23
CA CYS A 105 2.77 11.05 -2.54
C CYS A 105 2.85 9.85 -3.48
N SER A 106 2.86 10.11 -4.80
CA SER A 106 2.93 9.06 -5.81
C SER A 106 4.12 8.14 -5.61
N LEU A 107 3.95 6.89 -5.98
CA LEU A 107 5.02 5.90 -5.92
C LEU A 107 6.22 6.35 -6.74
N ILE A 108 7.38 6.35 -6.12
CA ILE A 108 8.67 6.60 -6.76
C ILE A 108 9.46 5.31 -6.66
N LYS A 109 9.90 4.78 -7.78
CA LYS A 109 10.55 3.46 -7.84
C LYS A 109 11.73 3.32 -6.87
N LYS A 110 12.55 4.37 -6.73
CA LYS A 110 13.70 4.36 -5.81
C LYS A 110 13.30 4.18 -4.34
N ASP A 111 12.05 4.48 -3.99
CA ASP A 111 11.54 4.37 -2.62
C ASP A 111 10.93 2.99 -2.33
N ILE A 112 10.98 2.08 -3.29
CA ILE A 112 10.73 0.65 -3.05
C ILE A 112 12.06 0.11 -2.51
N THR A 113 12.18 0.07 -1.19
CA THR A 113 13.48 -0.13 -0.52
C THR A 113 13.83 -1.58 -0.24
N GLU A 114 12.83 -2.44 -0.18
CA GLU A 114 13.02 -3.84 0.18
C GLU A 114 12.08 -4.72 -0.62
N CYS A 115 12.42 -5.99 -0.67
CA CYS A 115 11.56 -7.01 -1.24
C CYS A 115 11.64 -8.23 -0.34
N ILE A 116 10.50 -8.77 0.05
CA ILE A 116 10.47 -10.02 0.80
C ILE A 116 9.88 -11.11 -0.06
N ASN A 117 10.26 -12.35 0.21
CA ASN A 117 9.70 -13.51 -0.47
C ASN A 117 8.72 -14.19 0.48
N TYR A 118 7.46 -14.29 0.07
CA TYR A 118 6.43 -15.02 0.81
C TYR A 118 5.98 -16.20 -0.04
N GLU A 119 6.33 -17.40 0.43
CA GLU A 119 5.97 -18.67 -0.23
C GLU A 119 6.19 -18.66 -1.75
N GLY A 120 7.39 -18.22 -2.15
CA GLY A 120 7.81 -18.23 -3.55
C GLY A 120 7.43 -17.01 -4.36
N VAL A 121 6.78 -16.01 -3.77
CA VAL A 121 6.35 -14.80 -4.48
C VAL A 121 6.99 -13.58 -3.83
N ASP A 122 7.59 -12.72 -4.66
CA ASP A 122 8.22 -11.48 -4.20
C ASP A 122 7.19 -10.42 -3.91
N ILE A 123 7.31 -9.79 -2.73
CA ILE A 123 6.43 -8.71 -2.29
C ILE A 123 7.30 -7.49 -2.03
N PRO A 124 7.22 -6.46 -2.90
CA PRO A 124 8.01 -5.24 -2.70
C PRO A 124 7.43 -4.39 -1.58
N LEU A 125 8.31 -3.84 -0.75
CA LEU A 125 7.94 -2.98 0.37
C LEU A 125 8.34 -1.54 0.05
N TYR A 126 7.39 -0.63 0.24
CA TYR A 126 7.68 0.79 0.08
C TYR A 126 8.47 1.32 1.28
N SER A 127 9.08 2.50 1.13
CA SER A 127 9.90 3.13 2.18
C SER A 127 9.09 3.41 3.44
N LEU A 128 9.57 2.92 4.58
CA LEU A 128 8.95 3.19 5.88
C LEU A 128 9.04 4.67 6.23
N GLU A 129 10.16 5.34 5.88
CA GLU A 129 10.33 6.78 6.07
C GLU A 129 9.26 7.56 5.31
N ARG A 130 8.98 7.17 4.06
CA ARG A 130 7.95 7.83 3.27
C ARG A 130 6.57 7.62 3.88
N TRP A 131 6.26 6.41 4.37
CA TRP A 131 4.98 6.13 4.99
C TRP A 131 4.80 6.85 6.32
N LYS A 132 5.88 7.05 7.08
CA LYS A 132 5.83 7.89 8.27
C LYS A 132 5.40 9.31 7.90
N TYR A 133 5.99 9.86 6.84
CA TYR A 133 5.64 11.18 6.33
C TYR A 133 4.18 11.23 5.83
N PHE A 134 3.73 10.21 5.09
CA PHE A 134 2.34 10.14 4.61
C PHE A 134 1.35 10.11 5.77
N TYR A 135 1.63 9.33 6.80
CA TYR A 135 0.80 9.28 8.00
C TYR A 135 0.74 10.64 8.70
N TYR A 136 1.86 11.36 8.74
CA TYR A 136 1.87 12.72 9.26
C TYR A 136 0.93 13.61 8.44
N LEU A 137 1.00 13.55 7.11
CA LEU A 137 0.17 14.36 6.23
C LEU A 137 -1.32 14.09 6.41
N ILE A 138 -1.71 12.85 6.68
CA ILE A 138 -3.12 12.48 6.86
C ILE A 138 -3.56 12.48 8.33
N ASN A 139 -2.77 13.09 9.20
CA ASN A 139 -3.06 13.26 10.63
C ASN A 139 -3.18 11.94 11.40
N ARG A 140 -2.49 10.90 10.97
CA ARG A 140 -2.45 9.62 11.68
C ARG A 140 -1.26 9.61 12.64
N THR A 141 -1.31 10.47 13.66
CA THR A 141 -0.20 10.68 14.59
C THR A 141 0.17 9.45 15.41
N SER A 142 -0.81 8.58 15.72
CA SER A 142 -0.52 7.32 16.41
C SER A 142 0.37 6.40 15.57
N LYS A 143 0.20 6.41 14.26
CA LYS A 143 1.04 5.62 13.34
C LYS A 143 2.45 6.20 13.27
N VAL A 144 2.57 7.53 13.23
CA VAL A 144 3.88 8.20 13.27
C VAL A 144 4.63 7.79 14.53
N LYS A 145 3.93 7.78 15.67
CA LYS A 145 4.53 7.43 16.96
C LYS A 145 5.06 6.01 16.98
N ILE A 146 4.28 5.03 16.54
CA ILE A 146 4.74 3.63 16.57
C ILE A 146 5.93 3.39 15.64
N ILE A 147 6.02 4.13 14.54
CA ILE A 147 7.18 4.06 13.65
C ILE A 147 8.41 4.67 14.33
N ASP A 148 8.25 5.83 14.99
CA ASP A 148 9.33 6.46 15.73
C ASP A 148 9.84 5.54 16.84
N ASP A 149 8.92 4.90 17.58
CA ASP A 149 9.28 3.97 18.65
C ASP A 149 10.05 2.76 18.09
N PHE A 150 9.66 2.26 16.93
CA PHE A 150 10.36 1.18 16.24
C PHE A 150 11.82 1.57 15.95
N TYR A 151 12.05 2.77 15.41
CA TYR A 151 13.40 3.24 15.11
C TYR A 151 14.24 3.39 16.38
N LYS A 152 13.65 3.91 17.46
CA LYS A 152 14.34 4.03 18.75
C LYS A 152 14.78 2.67 19.28
N ASN A 153 13.87 1.70 19.27
CA ASN A 153 14.15 0.36 19.81
C ASN A 153 15.20 -0.36 18.96
N LYS A 154 15.19 -0.14 17.65
CA LYS A 154 16.15 -0.75 16.74
C LYS A 154 17.55 -0.15 16.86
N GLY A 155 17.65 1.12 17.28
CA GLY A 155 18.91 1.83 17.47
C GLY A 155 19.63 1.44 18.76
N ASN A 156 18.99 0.67 19.62
CA ASN A 156 19.55 0.17 20.87
C ASN A 156 20.11 -1.25 20.65
#